data_6fd7114f0ea3e4cdd852f6d456939451
#
_entry.id   6fd7114f0ea3e4cdd852f6d456939451
#
_cell.length_a   1.000
_cell.length_b   1.000
_cell.length_c   1.000
_cell.angle_alpha   90.00
_cell.angle_beta   90.00
_cell.angle_gamma   90.00
#
_symmetry.space_group_name_H-M   'P 1'
#
loop_
_entity.id
_entity.type
_entity.pdbx_description
1 polymer ?
#
loop_
_entity_poly.entity_id
_entity_poly.type
_entity_poly.pdbx_seq_one_letter_code
_entity_poly.pdbx_strand_id
1 'polypeptide(L)'
;MIDVINLKKSFGDVEVLKGIDITINKGDIVAVIGPSGSGKSTFLRCLNCMEDPSGGSIIFNGVDIADMSVDINVHRRHMGMVFQHFNLFNNKTVLENIMLAPVHLKCQDMKKEKRKKLFGKGDKQETSAALKTKEQIKAEEKEKAMSLLRRIGLEDKADVYPSTLSGGQKQRIAIIRALAMDPDVILFDEPTSALDPEMVGEVLELMRELAHDGMTMVVVTHEMGFAKEVANRVVFMDEGQIKEEEDPEEFFGNPKDDRLKEFLSKVL
;
A
#
# COMPACT_ATOMS: atom_id res chain seq x y z
N MET A 1 14.89 -0.38 0.77
CA MET A 1 13.67 -0.91 1.35
C MET A 1 12.98 -1.91 0.40
N ILE A 2 12.67 -1.52 -0.86
CA ILE A 2 12.27 -2.46 -1.90
C ILE A 2 13.22 -2.31 -3.07
N ASP A 3 13.89 -3.41 -3.47
CA ASP A 3 14.71 -3.47 -4.67
C ASP A 3 14.06 -4.43 -5.65
N VAL A 4 13.67 -3.93 -6.80
CA VAL A 4 13.06 -4.69 -7.89
C VAL A 4 14.11 -4.90 -8.95
N ILE A 5 14.36 -6.15 -9.31
CA ILE A 5 15.46 -6.53 -10.23
C ILE A 5 14.87 -7.37 -11.37
N ASN A 6 14.93 -6.83 -12.58
CA ASN A 6 14.49 -7.47 -13.83
C ASN A 6 13.10 -8.11 -13.71
N LEU A 7 12.16 -7.40 -13.07
CA LEU A 7 10.82 -7.90 -12.80
C LEU A 7 10.05 -8.14 -14.10
N LYS A 8 9.59 -9.38 -14.27
CA LYS A 8 8.78 -9.80 -15.43
C LYS A 8 7.46 -10.39 -14.97
N LYS A 9 6.40 -10.12 -15.73
CA LYS A 9 5.08 -10.74 -15.53
C LYS A 9 4.42 -11.04 -16.86
N SER A 10 4.01 -12.29 -17.03
CA SER A 10 3.19 -12.72 -18.17
C SER A 10 1.88 -13.32 -17.69
N PHE A 11 0.84 -13.17 -18.48
CA PHE A 11 -0.44 -13.85 -18.35
C PHE A 11 -0.67 -14.67 -19.62
N GLY A 12 -0.48 -15.98 -19.53
CA GLY A 12 -0.39 -16.84 -20.71
C GLY A 12 0.74 -16.37 -21.64
N ASP A 13 0.41 -16.09 -22.89
CA ASP A 13 1.38 -15.65 -23.91
C ASP A 13 1.61 -14.12 -23.92
N VAL A 14 0.89 -13.37 -23.08
CA VAL A 14 1.01 -11.90 -23.05
C VAL A 14 2.00 -11.48 -21.97
N GLU A 15 3.15 -10.93 -22.38
CA GLU A 15 4.13 -10.34 -21.47
C GLU A 15 3.72 -8.90 -21.13
N VAL A 16 3.33 -8.69 -19.87
CA VAL A 16 2.83 -7.39 -19.35
C VAL A 16 3.94 -6.56 -18.74
N LEU A 17 4.86 -7.18 -17.99
CA LEU A 17 6.05 -6.51 -17.45
C LEU A 17 7.29 -7.15 -18.09
N LYS A 18 8.18 -6.30 -18.61
CA LYS A 18 9.27 -6.72 -19.53
C LYS A 18 10.66 -6.41 -18.95
N GLY A 19 10.86 -6.69 -17.66
CA GLY A 19 12.14 -6.45 -17.01
C GLY A 19 12.20 -5.05 -16.42
N ILE A 20 11.53 -4.86 -15.27
CA ILE A 20 11.54 -3.59 -14.54
C ILE A 20 12.60 -3.65 -13.46
N ASP A 21 13.43 -2.62 -13.42
CA ASP A 21 14.44 -2.38 -12.39
C ASP A 21 14.12 -1.05 -11.70
N ILE A 22 13.92 -1.06 -10.38
CA ILE A 22 13.68 0.13 -9.58
C ILE A 22 13.98 -0.13 -8.11
N THR A 23 14.58 0.85 -7.42
CA THR A 23 14.77 0.83 -5.97
C THR A 23 13.85 1.86 -5.32
N ILE A 24 13.11 1.45 -4.29
CA ILE A 24 12.26 2.32 -3.48
C ILE A 24 12.83 2.38 -2.08
N ASN A 25 13.27 3.56 -1.66
CA ASN A 25 13.86 3.80 -0.35
C ASN A 25 12.79 4.17 0.68
N LYS A 26 13.17 4.13 1.94
CA LYS A 26 12.30 4.61 3.02
C LYS A 26 12.09 6.13 2.87
N GLY A 27 10.82 6.55 2.91
CA GLY A 27 10.42 7.95 2.72
C GLY A 27 10.22 8.36 1.25
N ASP A 28 10.48 7.45 0.29
CA ASP A 28 10.16 7.73 -1.11
C ASP A 28 8.64 7.78 -1.31
N ILE A 29 8.23 8.77 -2.10
CA ILE A 29 6.87 8.92 -2.61
C ILE A 29 6.97 8.81 -4.13
N VAL A 30 6.80 7.59 -4.63
CA VAL A 30 6.95 7.26 -6.05
C VAL A 30 5.59 7.34 -6.73
N ALA A 31 5.38 8.32 -7.60
CA ALA A 31 4.20 8.38 -8.47
C ALA A 31 4.47 7.58 -9.76
N VAL A 32 3.64 6.59 -10.05
CA VAL A 32 3.73 5.78 -11.27
C VAL A 32 2.62 6.20 -12.21
N ILE A 33 2.99 6.79 -13.35
CA ILE A 33 2.07 7.30 -14.37
C ILE A 33 2.30 6.64 -15.72
N GLY A 34 1.35 6.76 -16.63
CA GLY A 34 1.44 6.21 -17.98
C GLY A 34 0.06 5.84 -18.54
N PRO A 35 -0.01 5.46 -19.82
CA PRO A 35 -1.27 5.12 -20.48
C PRO A 35 -1.94 3.90 -19.86
N SER A 36 -3.26 3.75 -20.10
CA SER A 36 -3.99 2.56 -19.70
C SER A 36 -3.41 1.33 -20.39
N GLY A 37 -3.30 0.23 -19.65
CA GLY A 37 -2.70 -1.01 -20.16
C GLY A 37 -1.17 -1.06 -20.18
N SER A 38 -0.45 -0.03 -19.70
CA SER A 38 1.01 -0.02 -19.66
C SER A 38 1.64 -0.94 -18.58
N GLY A 39 0.81 -1.58 -17.72
CA GLY A 39 1.29 -2.52 -16.70
C GLY A 39 1.40 -1.96 -15.29
N LYS A 40 1.02 -0.69 -15.02
CA LYS A 40 1.15 -0.01 -13.71
C LYS A 40 0.53 -0.78 -12.54
N SER A 41 -0.74 -1.14 -12.65
CA SER A 41 -1.43 -1.91 -11.59
C SER A 41 -0.84 -3.31 -11.42
N THR A 42 -0.39 -3.93 -12.52
CA THR A 42 0.31 -5.23 -12.46
C THR A 42 1.64 -5.09 -11.73
N PHE A 43 2.43 -4.05 -12.05
CA PHE A 43 3.67 -3.73 -11.35
C PHE A 43 3.41 -3.55 -9.85
N LEU A 44 2.45 -2.70 -9.48
CA LEU A 44 2.11 -2.45 -8.09
C LEU A 44 1.69 -3.73 -7.34
N ARG A 45 0.90 -4.60 -7.98
CA ARG A 45 0.46 -5.88 -7.39
C ARG A 45 1.57 -6.90 -7.31
N CYS A 46 2.57 -6.83 -8.17
CA CYS A 46 3.77 -7.66 -8.04
C CYS A 46 4.61 -7.24 -6.82
N LEU A 47 4.68 -5.94 -6.47
CA LEU A 47 5.47 -5.46 -5.32
C LEU A 47 5.11 -6.14 -3.99
N ASN A 48 3.87 -6.60 -3.82
CA ASN A 48 3.45 -7.37 -2.65
C ASN A 48 3.06 -8.83 -2.99
N CYS A 49 3.45 -9.30 -4.17
CA CYS A 49 3.16 -10.64 -4.69
C CYS A 49 1.67 -11.01 -4.64
N MET A 50 0.74 -10.03 -4.79
CA MET A 50 -0.66 -10.34 -5.12
C MET A 50 -0.75 -10.94 -6.52
N GLU A 51 0.13 -10.48 -7.41
CA GLU A 51 0.44 -11.12 -8.68
C GLU A 51 1.85 -11.68 -8.58
N ASP A 52 2.00 -12.99 -8.63
CA ASP A 52 3.32 -13.62 -8.57
C ASP A 52 4.12 -13.25 -9.82
N PRO A 53 5.36 -12.76 -9.67
CA PRO A 53 6.24 -12.51 -10.81
C PRO A 53 6.45 -13.76 -11.67
N SER A 54 6.61 -13.58 -13.00
CA SER A 54 7.03 -14.65 -13.89
C SER A 54 8.56 -14.77 -13.97
N GLY A 55 9.28 -13.77 -13.46
CA GLY A 55 10.74 -13.73 -13.38
C GLY A 55 11.24 -12.45 -12.73
N GLY A 56 12.51 -12.43 -12.40
CA GLY A 56 13.12 -11.36 -11.63
C GLY A 56 12.97 -11.56 -10.12
N SER A 57 13.42 -10.57 -9.34
CA SER A 57 13.40 -10.60 -7.88
C SER A 57 12.78 -9.33 -7.30
N ILE A 58 12.15 -9.46 -6.13
CA ILE A 58 11.61 -8.34 -5.35
C ILE A 58 12.16 -8.47 -3.93
N ILE A 59 13.18 -7.69 -3.62
CA ILE A 59 13.85 -7.74 -2.32
C ILE A 59 13.21 -6.70 -1.41
N PHE A 60 12.44 -7.15 -0.43
CA PHE A 60 11.82 -6.31 0.59
C PHE A 60 12.53 -6.48 1.93
N ASN A 61 13.13 -5.40 2.44
CA ASN A 61 13.92 -5.40 3.69
C ASN A 61 14.97 -6.54 3.73
N GLY A 62 15.65 -6.78 2.59
CA GLY A 62 16.72 -7.76 2.46
C GLY A 62 16.27 -9.21 2.20
N VAL A 63 14.96 -9.44 2.00
CA VAL A 63 14.42 -10.77 1.67
C VAL A 63 13.78 -10.74 0.29
N ASP A 64 14.14 -11.68 -0.59
CA ASP A 64 13.48 -11.84 -1.88
C ASP A 64 12.09 -12.47 -1.67
N ILE A 65 11.06 -11.63 -1.73
CA ILE A 65 9.67 -12.05 -1.53
C ILE A 65 9.04 -12.72 -2.76
N ALA A 66 9.73 -12.68 -3.90
CA ALA A 66 9.33 -13.43 -5.10
C ALA A 66 9.75 -14.91 -5.03
N ASP A 67 10.64 -15.29 -4.10
CA ASP A 67 10.99 -16.67 -3.85
C ASP A 67 9.81 -17.43 -3.22
N MET A 68 9.33 -18.46 -3.90
CA MET A 68 8.21 -19.32 -3.46
C MET A 68 8.45 -20.04 -2.14
N SER A 69 9.68 -20.11 -1.65
CA SER A 69 10.01 -20.69 -0.34
C SER A 69 9.74 -19.73 0.83
N VAL A 70 9.55 -18.44 0.55
CA VAL A 70 9.29 -17.38 1.54
C VAL A 70 7.80 -17.32 1.89
N ASP A 71 7.46 -17.29 3.18
CA ASP A 71 6.09 -17.00 3.61
C ASP A 71 5.77 -15.51 3.40
N ILE A 72 5.22 -15.19 2.24
CA ILE A 72 4.86 -13.83 1.85
C ILE A 72 3.92 -13.15 2.85
N ASN A 73 3.10 -13.90 3.61
CA ASN A 73 2.18 -13.30 4.57
C ASN A 73 2.90 -12.61 5.73
N VAL A 74 4.12 -13.01 6.04
CA VAL A 74 4.96 -12.32 7.03
C VAL A 74 5.33 -10.92 6.54
N HIS A 75 5.65 -10.79 5.25
CA HIS A 75 6.08 -9.52 4.62
C HIS A 75 4.90 -8.61 4.29
N ARG A 76 3.76 -9.16 3.84
CA ARG A 76 2.52 -8.39 3.59
C ARG A 76 1.98 -7.67 4.82
N ARG A 77 2.34 -8.08 6.03
CA ARG A 77 1.99 -7.34 7.26
C ARG A 77 2.57 -5.93 7.29
N HIS A 78 3.71 -5.74 6.61
CA HIS A 78 4.46 -4.50 6.53
C HIS A 78 4.18 -3.70 5.26
N MET A 79 3.26 -4.17 4.41
CA MET A 79 2.87 -3.52 3.17
C MET A 79 1.37 -3.24 3.16
N GLY A 80 1.00 -1.98 3.26
CA GLY A 80 -0.39 -1.56 3.06
C GLY A 80 -0.76 -1.61 1.57
N MET A 81 -2.00 -2.00 1.24
CA MET A 81 -2.53 -1.93 -0.12
C MET A 81 -3.88 -1.23 -0.11
N VAL A 82 -4.00 -0.19 -0.93
CA VAL A 82 -5.23 0.57 -1.16
C VAL A 82 -5.60 0.44 -2.62
N PHE A 83 -6.81 -0.06 -2.89
CA PHE A 83 -7.29 -0.38 -4.22
C PHE A 83 -8.17 0.73 -4.78
N GLN A 84 -8.35 0.73 -6.10
CA GLN A 84 -9.32 1.56 -6.81
C GLN A 84 -10.74 1.37 -6.26
N HIS A 85 -11.15 0.12 -6.02
CA HIS A 85 -12.38 -0.20 -5.29
C HIS A 85 -12.03 -0.39 -3.82
N PHE A 86 -12.77 0.22 -2.93
CA PHE A 86 -12.49 0.36 -1.49
C PHE A 86 -12.25 -0.97 -0.76
N ASN A 87 -12.80 -2.08 -1.26
CA ASN A 87 -12.68 -3.44 -0.75
C ASN A 87 -12.96 -3.55 0.76
N LEU A 88 -13.94 -2.78 1.25
CA LEU A 88 -14.43 -2.90 2.62
C LEU A 88 -15.35 -4.11 2.76
N PHE A 89 -15.29 -4.78 3.90
CA PHE A 89 -16.19 -5.88 4.22
C PHE A 89 -17.58 -5.31 4.53
N ASN A 90 -18.53 -5.52 3.63
CA ASN A 90 -19.89 -4.99 3.74
C ASN A 90 -20.69 -5.53 4.94
N ASN A 91 -20.31 -6.70 5.46
CA ASN A 91 -20.92 -7.36 6.62
C ASN A 91 -20.25 -6.99 7.96
N LYS A 92 -19.38 -5.98 7.96
CA LYS A 92 -18.67 -5.46 9.13
C LYS A 92 -18.85 -3.96 9.21
N THR A 93 -18.90 -3.45 10.45
CA THR A 93 -18.89 -2.00 10.68
C THR A 93 -17.56 -1.38 10.25
N VAL A 94 -17.49 -0.08 10.17
CA VAL A 94 -16.25 0.66 9.88
C VAL A 94 -15.16 0.29 10.88
N LEU A 95 -15.44 0.33 12.17
CA LEU A 95 -14.51 -0.02 13.21
C LEU A 95 -14.02 -1.46 13.09
N GLU A 96 -14.92 -2.40 12.83
CA GLU A 96 -14.56 -3.81 12.62
C GLU A 96 -13.70 -4.02 11.38
N ASN A 97 -13.91 -3.26 10.30
CA ASN A 97 -13.06 -3.28 9.11
C ASN A 97 -11.62 -2.88 9.43
N ILE A 98 -11.43 -1.83 10.22
CA ILE A 98 -10.10 -1.33 10.58
C ILE A 98 -9.39 -2.30 11.54
N MET A 99 -10.12 -2.84 12.53
CA MET A 99 -9.57 -3.70 13.57
C MET A 99 -9.30 -5.14 13.13
N LEU A 100 -9.90 -5.61 12.02
CA LEU A 100 -9.91 -7.02 11.64
C LEU A 100 -8.52 -7.64 11.55
N ALA A 101 -7.65 -7.06 10.74
CA ALA A 101 -6.30 -7.58 10.51
C ALA A 101 -5.39 -7.39 11.73
N PRO A 102 -5.27 -6.21 12.36
CA PRO A 102 -4.42 -6.03 13.53
C PRO A 102 -4.77 -6.98 14.68
N VAL A 103 -6.05 -7.07 15.04
CA VAL A 103 -6.49 -7.97 16.12
C VAL A 103 -6.21 -9.44 15.79
N HIS A 104 -6.48 -9.84 14.54
CA HIS A 104 -6.25 -11.23 14.10
C HIS A 104 -4.78 -11.61 14.25
N LEU A 105 -3.87 -10.79 13.73
CA LEU A 105 -2.43 -11.05 13.71
C LEU A 105 -1.83 -11.01 15.11
N LYS A 106 -2.14 -9.98 15.92
CA LYS A 106 -1.66 -9.91 17.31
C LYS A 106 -2.16 -11.08 18.15
N CYS A 107 -3.40 -11.56 17.93
CA CYS A 107 -3.90 -12.77 18.58
C CYS A 107 -3.19 -14.05 18.09
N GLN A 108 -2.80 -14.14 16.83
CA GLN A 108 -1.99 -15.26 16.33
C GLN A 108 -0.60 -15.26 16.95
N ASP A 109 0.05 -14.10 17.00
CA ASP A 109 1.39 -13.97 17.56
C ASP A 109 1.38 -14.32 19.08
N MET A 110 0.40 -13.84 19.84
CA MET A 110 0.17 -14.24 21.23
C MET A 110 0.04 -15.76 21.38
N LYS A 111 -0.71 -16.42 20.48
CA LYS A 111 -0.86 -17.89 20.54
C LYS A 111 0.46 -18.62 20.24
N LYS A 112 1.24 -18.14 19.27
CA LYS A 112 2.56 -18.67 18.94
C LYS A 112 3.52 -18.56 20.14
N GLU A 113 3.55 -17.40 20.80
CA GLU A 113 4.37 -17.17 21.99
C GLU A 113 3.96 -18.07 23.16
N LYS A 114 2.65 -18.21 23.43
CA LYS A 114 2.14 -19.13 24.46
C LYS A 114 2.60 -20.56 24.20
N ARG A 115 2.54 -21.03 22.93
CA ARG A 115 3.02 -22.36 22.55
C ARG A 115 4.53 -22.51 22.76
N LYS A 116 5.33 -21.52 22.36
CA LYS A 116 6.78 -21.52 22.59
C LYS A 116 7.12 -21.62 24.09
N LYS A 117 6.44 -20.85 24.94
CA LYS A 117 6.62 -20.92 26.42
C LYS A 117 6.19 -22.26 27.00
N LEU A 118 5.18 -22.92 26.44
CA LEU A 118 4.67 -24.21 26.96
C LEU A 118 5.54 -25.42 26.55
N PHE A 119 6.09 -25.38 25.32
CA PHE A 119 6.83 -26.51 24.71
C PHE A 119 8.33 -26.25 24.53
N GLY A 120 8.81 -25.05 24.77
CA GLY A 120 10.22 -24.69 24.62
C GLY A 120 11.05 -25.11 25.81
N LYS A 121 12.03 -26.00 25.60
CA LYS A 121 13.18 -26.19 26.50
C LYS A 121 14.12 -24.99 26.30
N GLY A 122 13.84 -23.86 26.91
CA GLY A 122 14.65 -22.66 26.72
C GLY A 122 14.79 -21.86 28.02
N ASP A 123 15.96 -21.34 28.27
CA ASP A 123 16.49 -20.64 29.40
C ASP A 123 15.49 -19.75 30.15
N LYS A 124 15.47 -19.94 31.48
CA LYS A 124 14.60 -19.26 32.45
C LYS A 124 14.95 -17.77 32.66
N GLN A 125 15.61 -17.10 31.73
CA GLN A 125 16.13 -15.73 31.96
C GLN A 125 15.62 -14.65 30.98
N GLU A 126 14.60 -14.91 30.15
CA GLU A 126 13.97 -13.83 29.41
C GLU A 126 12.70 -13.33 30.10
N THR A 127 12.81 -12.10 30.59
CA THR A 127 11.80 -11.16 31.11
C THR A 127 10.34 -11.61 31.03
N SER A 128 9.73 -11.79 32.21
CA SER A 128 8.32 -12.11 32.43
C SER A 128 7.39 -10.92 32.11
N ALA A 129 7.40 -10.42 30.89
CA ALA A 129 6.31 -9.58 30.44
C ALA A 129 5.06 -10.48 30.33
N ALA A 130 4.03 -10.17 31.11
CA ALA A 130 2.76 -10.89 31.05
C ALA A 130 2.19 -10.80 29.63
N LEU A 131 1.95 -11.96 29.01
CA LEU A 131 1.34 -12.00 27.67
C LEU A 131 -0.03 -11.33 27.73
N LYS A 132 -0.26 -10.36 26.83
CA LYS A 132 -1.55 -9.66 26.71
C LYS A 132 -2.69 -10.67 26.53
N THR A 133 -3.84 -10.37 27.08
CA THR A 133 -5.06 -11.15 26.80
C THR A 133 -5.67 -10.72 25.48
N LYS A 134 -6.58 -11.53 24.93
CA LYS A 134 -7.29 -11.18 23.69
C LYS A 134 -8.15 -9.91 23.88
N GLU A 135 -8.70 -9.72 25.06
CA GLU A 135 -9.50 -8.54 25.43
C GLU A 135 -8.63 -7.28 25.47
N GLN A 136 -7.43 -7.37 26.04
CA GLN A 136 -6.46 -6.26 26.03
C GLN A 136 -6.03 -5.88 24.61
N ILE A 137 -5.71 -6.88 23.76
CA ILE A 137 -5.39 -6.64 22.35
C ILE A 137 -6.54 -5.92 21.65
N LYS A 138 -7.80 -6.39 21.84
CA LYS A 138 -8.95 -5.75 21.22
C LYS A 138 -9.16 -4.30 21.70
N ALA A 139 -8.95 -4.04 22.98
CA ALA A 139 -9.10 -2.71 23.55
C ALA A 139 -8.06 -1.73 22.98
N GLU A 140 -6.80 -2.14 22.88
CA GLU A 140 -5.72 -1.35 22.30
C GLU A 140 -5.97 -1.06 20.81
N GLU A 141 -6.35 -2.09 20.04
CA GLU A 141 -6.63 -1.90 18.61
C GLU A 141 -7.89 -1.06 18.38
N LYS A 142 -8.87 -1.11 19.28
CA LYS A 142 -10.05 -0.22 19.23
C LYS A 142 -9.63 1.23 19.42
N GLU A 143 -8.80 1.52 20.41
CA GLU A 143 -8.34 2.90 20.65
C GLU A 143 -7.52 3.43 19.48
N LYS A 144 -6.62 2.60 18.93
CA LYS A 144 -5.86 2.94 17.71
C LYS A 144 -6.79 3.21 16.53
N ALA A 145 -7.76 2.33 16.27
CA ALA A 145 -8.73 2.51 15.19
C ALA A 145 -9.58 3.79 15.37
N MET A 146 -10.01 4.09 16.59
CA MET A 146 -10.75 5.33 16.90
C MET A 146 -9.87 6.58 16.70
N SER A 147 -8.58 6.51 17.05
CA SER A 147 -7.63 7.60 16.78
C SER A 147 -7.47 7.86 15.28
N LEU A 148 -7.35 6.80 14.46
CA LEU A 148 -7.31 6.92 13.01
C LEU A 148 -8.62 7.48 12.42
N LEU A 149 -9.78 7.09 12.96
CA LEU A 149 -11.08 7.63 12.56
C LEU A 149 -11.20 9.12 12.90
N ARG A 150 -10.73 9.55 14.08
CA ARG A 150 -10.68 10.98 14.46
C ARG A 150 -9.80 11.78 13.50
N ARG A 151 -8.64 11.23 13.11
CA ARG A 151 -7.73 11.87 12.15
C ARG A 151 -8.42 12.22 10.83
N ILE A 152 -9.33 11.38 10.35
CA ILE A 152 -10.08 11.63 9.11
C ILE A 152 -11.48 12.23 9.33
N GLY A 153 -11.82 12.63 10.57
CA GLY A 153 -13.11 13.24 10.90
C GLY A 153 -14.31 12.31 10.75
N LEU A 154 -14.14 11.00 10.92
CA LEU A 154 -15.19 9.98 10.76
C LEU A 154 -15.43 9.13 12.02
N GLU A 155 -15.12 9.64 13.21
CA GLU A 155 -15.31 8.88 14.45
C GLU A 155 -16.78 8.54 14.73
N ASP A 156 -17.72 9.41 14.31
CA ASP A 156 -19.16 9.19 14.41
C ASP A 156 -19.65 8.04 13.50
N LYS A 157 -18.85 7.60 12.56
CA LYS A 157 -19.14 6.51 11.63
C LYS A 157 -18.57 5.15 12.07
N ALA A 158 -17.98 5.05 13.27
CA ALA A 158 -17.34 3.81 13.73
C ALA A 158 -18.27 2.58 13.67
N ASP A 159 -19.51 2.74 14.06
CA ASP A 159 -20.49 1.65 14.20
C ASP A 159 -21.42 1.47 12.98
N VAL A 160 -21.23 2.26 11.90
CA VAL A 160 -22.05 2.12 10.68
C VAL A 160 -21.43 1.11 9.69
N TYR A 161 -22.25 0.63 8.77
CA TYR A 161 -21.81 -0.27 7.71
C TYR A 161 -21.36 0.50 6.45
N PRO A 162 -20.43 -0.04 5.66
CA PRO A 162 -19.92 0.63 4.45
C PRO A 162 -20.99 1.05 3.45
N SER A 163 -22.13 0.35 3.38
CA SER A 163 -23.24 0.68 2.47
C SER A 163 -23.83 2.08 2.67
N THR A 164 -23.66 2.68 3.84
CA THR A 164 -24.22 4.01 4.19
C THR A 164 -23.25 5.16 3.95
N LEU A 165 -22.02 4.86 3.47
CA LEU A 165 -20.96 5.83 3.32
C LEU A 165 -20.82 6.31 1.86
N SER A 166 -20.37 7.56 1.68
CA SER A 166 -19.95 8.07 0.37
C SER A 166 -18.69 7.36 -0.16
N GLY A 167 -18.40 7.51 -1.44
CA GLY A 167 -17.18 6.98 -2.06
C GLY A 167 -15.91 7.48 -1.38
N GLY A 168 -15.79 8.79 -1.16
CA GLY A 168 -14.64 9.40 -0.49
C GLY A 168 -14.47 8.93 0.96
N GLN A 169 -15.58 8.78 1.71
CA GLN A 169 -15.54 8.21 3.06
C GLN A 169 -15.04 6.76 3.06
N LYS A 170 -15.54 5.92 2.13
CA LYS A 170 -15.07 4.53 1.97
C LYS A 170 -13.59 4.47 1.66
N GLN A 171 -13.10 5.33 0.78
CA GLN A 171 -11.69 5.35 0.40
C GLN A 171 -10.79 5.81 1.56
N ARG A 172 -11.15 6.88 2.26
CA ARG A 172 -10.41 7.30 3.46
C ARG A 172 -10.37 6.20 4.53
N ILE A 173 -11.48 5.47 4.73
CA ILE A 173 -11.52 4.31 5.64
C ILE A 173 -10.62 3.18 5.12
N ALA A 174 -10.56 2.92 3.80
CA ALA A 174 -9.65 1.92 3.24
C ALA A 174 -8.18 2.29 3.47
N ILE A 175 -7.84 3.58 3.38
CA ILE A 175 -6.48 4.09 3.68
C ILE A 175 -6.14 3.87 5.15
N ILE A 176 -6.99 4.30 6.10
CA ILE A 176 -6.68 4.13 7.53
C ILE A 176 -6.74 2.67 7.98
N ARG A 177 -7.50 1.82 7.29
CA ARG A 177 -7.43 0.35 7.50
C ARG A 177 -6.05 -0.21 7.15
N ALA A 178 -5.43 0.27 6.07
CA ALA A 178 -4.06 -0.09 5.73
C ALA A 178 -3.07 0.45 6.78
N LEU A 179 -3.22 1.70 7.21
CA LEU A 179 -2.42 2.33 8.26
C LEU A 179 -2.53 1.64 9.62
N ALA A 180 -3.67 1.02 9.94
CA ALA A 180 -3.88 0.33 11.21
C ALA A 180 -2.89 -0.82 11.43
N MET A 181 -2.26 -1.31 10.36
CA MET A 181 -1.23 -2.36 10.40
C MET A 181 0.19 -1.84 10.72
N ASP A 182 0.40 -0.52 10.84
CA ASP A 182 1.73 0.12 10.95
C ASP A 182 2.66 -0.32 9.80
N PRO A 183 2.27 -0.14 8.52
CA PRO A 183 3.04 -0.63 7.40
C PRO A 183 4.31 0.21 7.19
N ASP A 184 5.37 -0.42 6.66
CA ASP A 184 6.59 0.26 6.22
C ASP A 184 6.38 1.02 4.89
N VAL A 185 5.44 0.54 4.06
CA VAL A 185 5.07 1.13 2.76
C VAL A 185 3.58 0.96 2.49
N ILE A 186 2.98 1.94 1.81
CA ILE A 186 1.61 1.83 1.28
C ILE A 186 1.63 1.91 -0.23
N LEU A 187 0.99 0.92 -0.86
CA LEU A 187 0.81 0.79 -2.29
C LEU A 187 -0.61 1.27 -2.65
N PHE A 188 -0.72 2.28 -3.51
CA PHE A 188 -2.00 2.84 -3.94
C PHE A 188 -2.26 2.53 -5.42
N ASP A 189 -3.28 1.75 -5.71
CA ASP A 189 -3.72 1.40 -7.06
C ASP A 189 -4.90 2.30 -7.47
N GLU A 190 -4.61 3.43 -8.11
CA GLU A 190 -5.58 4.43 -8.59
C GLU A 190 -6.62 4.82 -7.52
N PRO A 191 -6.21 5.37 -6.37
CA PRO A 191 -7.07 5.54 -5.19
C PRO A 191 -8.25 6.50 -5.39
N THR A 192 -8.25 7.31 -6.46
CA THR A 192 -9.28 8.33 -6.75
C THR A 192 -10.17 7.99 -7.93
N SER A 193 -9.80 7.01 -8.77
CA SER A 193 -10.45 6.76 -10.06
C SER A 193 -11.92 6.27 -9.97
N ALA A 194 -12.35 5.74 -8.81
CA ALA A 194 -13.72 5.32 -8.54
C ALA A 194 -14.56 6.37 -7.77
N LEU A 195 -14.05 7.61 -7.67
CA LEU A 195 -14.67 8.69 -6.91
C LEU A 195 -15.26 9.76 -7.82
N ASP A 196 -16.32 10.39 -7.33
CA ASP A 196 -16.82 11.63 -7.92
C ASP A 196 -15.79 12.76 -7.72
N PRO A 197 -15.64 13.69 -8.68
CA PRO A 197 -14.61 14.73 -8.61
C PRO A 197 -14.60 15.56 -7.33
N GLU A 198 -15.77 15.82 -6.75
CA GLU A 198 -15.91 16.57 -5.48
C GLU A 198 -15.33 15.83 -4.27
N MET A 199 -15.16 14.51 -4.36
CA MET A 199 -14.64 13.66 -3.26
C MET A 199 -13.14 13.38 -3.39
N VAL A 200 -12.54 13.64 -4.55
CA VAL A 200 -11.12 13.40 -4.82
C VAL A 200 -10.22 14.21 -3.89
N GLY A 201 -10.56 15.49 -3.67
CA GLY A 201 -9.77 16.41 -2.85
C GLY A 201 -9.51 15.90 -1.43
N GLU A 202 -10.52 15.34 -0.75
CA GLU A 202 -10.39 14.81 0.61
C GLU A 202 -9.46 13.60 0.71
N VAL A 203 -9.43 12.75 -0.34
CA VAL A 203 -8.55 11.58 -0.39
C VAL A 203 -7.12 12.02 -0.67
N LEU A 204 -6.91 12.94 -1.60
CA LEU A 204 -5.59 13.48 -1.91
C LEU A 204 -5.00 14.24 -0.72
N GLU A 205 -5.83 14.97 0.05
CA GLU A 205 -5.37 15.66 1.25
C GLU A 205 -4.86 14.69 2.30
N LEU A 206 -5.59 13.61 2.58
CA LEU A 206 -5.12 12.55 3.48
C LEU A 206 -3.79 11.95 2.98
N MET A 207 -3.63 11.75 1.67
CA MET A 207 -2.37 11.23 1.11
C MET A 207 -1.22 12.25 1.25
N ARG A 208 -1.48 13.58 1.14
CA ARG A 208 -0.50 14.62 1.43
C ARG A 208 -0.05 14.61 2.89
N GLU A 209 -0.99 14.48 3.82
CA GLU A 209 -0.66 14.32 5.24
C GLU A 209 0.26 13.12 5.49
N LEU A 210 -0.04 11.96 4.88
CA LEU A 210 0.80 10.77 5.01
C LEU A 210 2.20 10.97 4.44
N ALA A 211 2.30 11.68 3.32
CA ALA A 211 3.58 12.07 2.74
C ALA A 211 4.40 12.94 3.69
N HIS A 212 3.75 13.94 4.28
CA HIS A 212 4.38 14.84 5.26
C HIS A 212 4.84 14.10 6.52
N ASP A 213 4.09 13.07 6.95
CA ASP A 213 4.47 12.19 8.07
C ASP A 213 5.65 11.25 7.73
N GLY A 214 6.18 11.30 6.51
CA GLY A 214 7.31 10.48 6.06
C GLY A 214 6.94 9.05 5.68
N MET A 215 5.66 8.78 5.39
CA MET A 215 5.22 7.46 4.91
C MET A 215 5.81 7.16 3.54
N THR A 216 6.40 5.99 3.38
CA THR A 216 6.82 5.49 2.06
C THR A 216 5.60 5.11 1.25
N MET A 217 5.47 5.62 0.03
CA MET A 217 4.31 5.38 -0.82
C MET A 217 4.72 5.07 -2.26
N VAL A 218 4.01 4.11 -2.87
CA VAL A 218 4.02 3.91 -4.34
C VAL A 218 2.60 4.11 -4.82
N VAL A 219 2.40 5.10 -5.68
CA VAL A 219 1.08 5.58 -6.07
C VAL A 219 0.90 5.49 -7.57
N VAL A 220 0.11 4.53 -8.04
CA VAL A 220 -0.40 4.55 -9.42
C VAL A 220 -1.53 5.56 -9.47
N THR A 221 -1.38 6.60 -10.30
CA THR A 221 -2.36 7.69 -10.33
C THR A 221 -2.47 8.33 -11.71
N HIS A 222 -3.62 8.95 -11.96
CA HIS A 222 -3.87 9.88 -13.06
C HIS A 222 -3.96 11.34 -12.56
N GLU A 223 -3.78 11.58 -11.27
CA GLU A 223 -3.79 12.91 -10.66
C GLU A 223 -2.42 13.58 -10.83
N MET A 224 -2.21 14.28 -11.96
CA MET A 224 -0.91 14.90 -12.26
C MET A 224 -0.55 16.00 -11.26
N GLY A 225 -1.55 16.73 -10.73
CA GLY A 225 -1.34 17.72 -9.66
C GLY A 225 -0.74 17.09 -8.42
N PHE A 226 -1.28 15.95 -7.98
CA PHE A 226 -0.74 15.20 -6.83
C PHE A 226 0.70 14.71 -7.10
N ALA A 227 0.94 14.11 -8.28
CA ALA A 227 2.28 13.65 -8.65
C ALA A 227 3.31 14.79 -8.65
N LYS A 228 2.92 15.97 -9.11
CA LYS A 228 3.79 17.15 -9.17
C LYS A 228 4.07 17.77 -7.81
N GLU A 229 3.07 17.80 -6.91
CA GLU A 229 3.17 18.50 -5.62
C GLU A 229 3.73 17.61 -4.50
N VAL A 230 3.47 16.32 -4.53
CA VAL A 230 3.67 15.43 -3.38
C VAL A 230 4.73 14.36 -3.62
N ALA A 231 4.84 13.86 -4.85
CA ALA A 231 5.86 12.87 -5.16
C ALA A 231 7.27 13.48 -5.09
N ASN A 232 8.24 12.68 -4.66
CA ASN A 232 9.66 13.05 -4.78
C ASN A 232 10.34 12.30 -5.94
N ARG A 233 9.64 11.32 -6.53
CA ARG A 233 10.06 10.59 -7.74
C ARG A 233 8.83 10.30 -8.59
N VAL A 234 8.95 10.52 -9.89
CA VAL A 234 7.89 10.20 -10.86
C VAL A 234 8.43 9.20 -11.88
N VAL A 235 7.67 8.14 -12.10
CA VAL A 235 8.02 7.05 -13.01
C VAL A 235 7.00 7.00 -14.14
N PHE A 236 7.46 7.08 -15.38
CA PHE A 236 6.64 6.85 -16.56
C PHE A 236 6.75 5.42 -17.03
N MET A 237 5.65 4.70 -17.01
CA MET A 237 5.55 3.35 -17.53
C MET A 237 4.80 3.31 -18.84
N ASP A 238 5.42 2.72 -19.87
CA ASP A 238 4.76 2.41 -21.13
C ASP A 238 5.23 1.04 -21.65
N GLU A 239 4.32 0.28 -22.27
CA GLU A 239 4.56 -1.04 -22.86
C GLU A 239 5.24 -2.05 -21.92
N GLY A 240 4.97 -1.98 -20.63
CA GLY A 240 5.52 -2.89 -19.61
C GLY A 240 6.95 -2.57 -19.16
N GLN A 241 7.44 -1.38 -19.45
CA GLN A 241 8.78 -0.91 -19.10
C GLN A 241 8.72 0.46 -18.42
N ILE A 242 9.70 0.77 -17.60
CA ILE A 242 9.98 2.14 -17.16
C ILE A 242 10.71 2.83 -18.30
N LYS A 243 10.14 3.91 -18.83
CA LYS A 243 10.73 4.71 -19.93
C LYS A 243 11.50 5.91 -19.39
N GLU A 244 11.01 6.51 -18.32
CA GLU A 244 11.66 7.64 -17.66
C GLU A 244 11.35 7.63 -16.16
N GLU A 245 12.34 8.02 -15.37
CA GLU A 245 12.23 8.22 -13.93
C GLU A 245 13.04 9.45 -13.55
N GLU A 246 12.41 10.45 -12.94
CA GLU A 246 13.05 11.71 -12.53
C GLU A 246 12.31 12.31 -11.30
N ASP A 247 12.88 13.37 -10.72
CA ASP A 247 12.13 14.21 -9.80
C ASP A 247 10.99 14.96 -10.52
N PRO A 248 9.94 15.43 -9.81
CA PRO A 248 8.79 16.04 -10.45
C PRO A 248 9.11 17.29 -11.28
N GLU A 249 10.10 18.11 -10.88
CA GLU A 249 10.44 19.35 -11.57
C GLU A 249 11.01 19.04 -12.97
N GLU A 250 12.00 18.15 -13.04
CA GLU A 250 12.58 17.69 -14.32
C GLU A 250 11.58 16.89 -15.15
N PHE A 251 10.85 15.99 -14.50
CA PHE A 251 9.90 15.12 -15.18
C PHE A 251 8.80 15.87 -15.93
N PHE A 252 8.18 16.88 -15.30
CA PHE A 252 7.11 17.68 -15.92
C PHE A 252 7.63 18.88 -16.69
N GLY A 253 8.80 19.42 -16.34
CA GLY A 253 9.37 20.62 -16.95
C GLY A 253 10.25 20.34 -18.17
N ASN A 254 10.96 19.22 -18.17
CA ASN A 254 11.94 18.87 -19.21
C ASN A 254 11.94 17.35 -19.52
N PRO A 255 10.79 16.76 -19.91
CA PRO A 255 10.70 15.34 -20.23
C PRO A 255 11.65 14.96 -21.36
N LYS A 256 12.37 13.85 -21.21
CA LYS A 256 13.38 13.38 -22.17
C LYS A 256 12.80 12.39 -23.16
N ASP A 257 12.00 11.44 -22.70
CA ASP A 257 11.37 10.42 -23.52
C ASP A 257 10.26 10.99 -24.43
N ASP A 258 10.27 10.67 -25.72
CA ASP A 258 9.32 11.23 -26.67
C ASP A 258 7.88 10.73 -26.44
N ARG A 259 7.70 9.51 -25.93
CA ARG A 259 6.39 8.97 -25.56
C ARG A 259 5.85 9.67 -24.31
N LEU A 260 6.73 10.02 -23.36
CA LEU A 260 6.34 10.84 -22.22
C LEU A 260 5.89 12.22 -22.66
N LYS A 261 6.62 12.91 -23.57
CA LYS A 261 6.21 14.21 -24.12
C LYS A 261 4.83 14.13 -24.77
N GLU A 262 4.61 13.11 -25.62
CA GLU A 262 3.31 12.87 -26.25
C GLU A 262 2.21 12.63 -25.21
N PHE A 263 2.49 11.83 -24.19
CA PHE A 263 1.53 11.54 -23.12
C PHE A 263 1.17 12.80 -22.33
N LEU A 264 2.16 13.56 -21.87
CA LEU A 264 1.95 14.79 -21.10
C LEU A 264 1.17 15.84 -21.89
N SER A 265 1.44 16.00 -23.19
CA SER A 265 0.70 16.95 -24.04
C SER A 265 -0.80 16.65 -24.19
N LYS A 266 -1.24 15.43 -23.84
CA LYS A 266 -2.66 15.02 -23.90
C LYS A 266 -3.35 15.10 -22.53
N VAL A 267 -2.59 15.15 -21.45
CA VAL A 267 -3.10 15.04 -20.08
C VAL A 267 -2.98 16.35 -19.30
N LEU A 268 -2.02 17.20 -19.66
CA LEU A 268 -1.83 18.56 -19.15
C LEU A 268 -2.41 19.60 -20.11
#